data_0bdf00ed1369e5c3d9b5e4344a648f24
#
_entry.id   0bdf00ed1369e5c3d9b5e4344a648f24
#
_cell.length_a   1.000
_cell.length_b   1.000
_cell.length_c   1.000
_cell.angle_alpha   90.00
_cell.angle_beta   90.00
_cell.angle_gamma   90.00
#
_symmetry.space_group_name_H-M   'P 1'
#
loop_
_entity.id
_entity.type
_entity.pdbx_description
1 polymer ?
#
loop_
_entity_poly.entity_id
_entity_poly.type
_entity_poly.pdbx_seq_one_letter_code
_entity_poly.pdbx_strand_id
1 'polypeptide(L)'
;MKTIEIFVTTVGAAAPKRLQLELEATVADLLKAAHANGEIEPGGEMLVFLEDEDEPLHHSRKLGDCAVQERAFLHCHKCRHISVTVNYNGTKEKKFAPSVTVARVLKWALKEFGLSGQDAEDKVLRTDAKGQPLEPGTHIGTLVARSCSLALYLTPLVLVEG
;
A
#
# COMPACT_ATOMS: atom_id res chain seq x y z
N MET A 1 15.46 -27.17 1.44
CA MET A 1 14.18 -26.49 1.22
C MET A 1 14.44 -25.12 0.61
N LYS A 2 13.62 -24.75 -0.35
CA LYS A 2 13.75 -23.44 -0.97
C LYS A 2 13.13 -22.37 -0.07
N THR A 3 13.88 -21.31 0.17
CA THR A 3 13.42 -20.15 0.90
C THR A 3 13.24 -18.98 -0.06
N ILE A 4 12.43 -18.03 0.34
CA ILE A 4 12.16 -16.82 -0.42
C ILE A 4 12.31 -15.62 0.50
N GLU A 5 12.93 -14.58 -0.01
CA GLU A 5 13.04 -13.30 0.69
C GLU A 5 11.92 -12.40 0.21
N ILE A 6 11.17 -11.82 1.15
CA ILE A 6 10.07 -10.90 0.83
C ILE A 6 10.15 -9.67 1.72
N PHE A 7 9.46 -8.62 1.32
CA PHE A 7 9.39 -7.36 2.05
C PHE A 7 7.94 -7.09 2.42
N VAL A 8 7.69 -6.89 3.71
CA VAL A 8 6.33 -6.72 4.22
C VAL A 8 6.19 -5.35 4.88
N THR A 9 5.18 -4.60 4.46
CA THR A 9 4.83 -3.33 5.08
C THR A 9 3.62 -3.51 5.99
N THR A 10 3.56 -2.68 7.04
CA THR A 10 2.46 -2.65 8.00
C THR A 10 2.07 -1.21 8.27
N VAL A 11 0.98 -1.01 8.99
CA VAL A 11 0.49 0.33 9.33
C VAL A 11 1.56 1.09 10.11
N GLY A 12 1.85 2.31 9.68
CA GLY A 12 2.79 3.19 10.38
C GLY A 12 4.26 2.82 10.22
N ALA A 13 4.57 1.77 9.46
CA ALA A 13 5.95 1.37 9.26
C ALA A 13 6.68 2.35 8.35
N ALA A 14 7.85 2.81 8.78
CA ALA A 14 8.66 3.74 8.00
C ALA A 14 9.32 3.04 6.80
N ALA A 15 9.54 1.73 6.90
CA ALA A 15 10.19 0.95 5.85
C ALA A 15 9.65 -0.49 5.88
N PRO A 16 9.73 -1.21 4.75
CA PRO A 16 9.35 -2.61 4.73
C PRO A 16 10.26 -3.47 5.60
N LYS A 17 9.71 -4.51 6.20
CA LYS A 17 10.49 -5.53 6.90
C LYS A 17 10.87 -6.66 5.95
N ARG A 18 12.12 -7.05 6.00
CA ARG A 18 12.61 -8.18 5.23
C ARG A 18 12.36 -9.47 6.01
N LEU A 19 11.66 -10.39 5.38
CA LEU A 19 11.42 -11.72 5.94
C LEU A 19 11.95 -12.77 4.98
N GLN A 20 12.48 -13.84 5.55
CA GLN A 20 12.91 -15.02 4.80
C GLN A 20 12.05 -16.19 5.24
N LEU A 21 11.32 -16.78 4.32
CA LEU A 21 10.37 -17.85 4.59
C LEU A 21 10.55 -18.98 3.58
N GLU A 22 10.10 -20.17 3.97
CA GLU A 22 10.08 -21.30 3.03
C GLU A 22 8.91 -21.17 2.06
N LEU A 23 9.09 -21.64 0.84
CA LEU A 23 8.02 -21.66 -0.16
C LEU A 23 6.82 -22.51 0.28
N GLU A 24 7.08 -23.51 1.13
CA GLU A 24 6.05 -24.37 1.71
C GLU A 24 5.27 -23.69 2.84
N ALA A 25 5.77 -22.58 3.38
CA ALA A 25 5.07 -21.83 4.41
C ALA A 25 3.78 -21.25 3.85
N THR A 26 2.77 -21.14 4.74
CA THR A 26 1.49 -20.56 4.36
C THR A 26 1.46 -19.06 4.58
N VAL A 27 0.44 -18.40 4.04
CA VAL A 27 0.19 -16.98 4.31
C VAL A 27 0.00 -16.76 5.81
N ALA A 28 -0.65 -17.69 6.52
CA ALA A 28 -0.79 -17.62 7.98
C ALA A 28 0.57 -17.63 8.67
N ASP A 29 1.52 -18.43 8.18
CA ASP A 29 2.89 -18.46 8.72
C ASP A 29 3.60 -17.12 8.51
N LEU A 30 3.36 -16.49 7.37
CA LEU A 30 3.88 -15.15 7.07
C LEU A 30 3.37 -14.14 8.10
N LEU A 31 2.08 -14.17 8.40
CA LEU A 31 1.48 -13.29 9.41
C LEU A 31 2.11 -13.50 10.78
N LYS A 32 2.33 -14.75 11.16
CA LYS A 32 3.00 -15.07 12.43
C LYS A 32 4.43 -14.54 12.47
N ALA A 33 5.16 -14.68 11.37
CA ALA A 33 6.54 -14.18 11.28
C ALA A 33 6.57 -12.65 11.39
N ALA A 34 5.69 -11.97 10.69
CA ALA A 34 5.59 -10.51 10.75
C ALA A 34 5.22 -10.06 12.17
N HIS A 35 4.31 -10.79 12.82
CA HIS A 35 3.89 -10.50 14.19
C HIS A 35 5.03 -10.75 15.19
N ALA A 36 5.79 -11.82 15.00
CA ALA A 36 6.93 -12.13 15.88
C ALA A 36 7.98 -11.02 15.87
N ASN A 37 8.01 -10.21 14.82
CA ASN A 37 8.89 -9.05 14.74
C ASN A 37 8.29 -7.77 15.35
N GLY A 38 7.15 -7.89 16.04
CA GLY A 38 6.51 -6.79 16.74
C GLY A 38 5.74 -5.81 15.86
N GLU A 39 5.50 -6.16 14.61
CA GLU A 39 4.92 -5.24 13.65
C GLU A 39 3.38 -5.31 13.56
N ILE A 40 2.79 -6.44 13.98
CA ILE A 40 1.37 -6.70 13.86
C ILE A 40 0.80 -7.05 15.22
N GLU A 41 -0.30 -6.41 15.61
CA GLU A 41 -0.97 -6.71 16.87
C GLU A 41 -1.58 -8.12 16.82
N PRO A 42 -1.45 -8.90 17.90
CA PRO A 42 -2.10 -10.22 17.98
C PRO A 42 -3.62 -10.07 18.04
N GLY A 43 -4.31 -11.03 17.47
CA GLY A 43 -5.76 -11.11 17.58
C GLY A 43 -6.50 -10.12 16.70
N GLY A 44 -6.81 -10.43 15.55
CA GLY A 44 -7.56 -9.66 14.59
C GLY A 44 -7.45 -10.32 13.24
N GLU A 45 -8.40 -10.06 12.38
CA GLU A 45 -8.36 -10.60 11.03
C GLU A 45 -7.44 -9.73 10.18
N MET A 46 -6.15 -10.03 10.21
CA MET A 46 -5.20 -9.41 9.31
C MET A 46 -5.29 -10.04 7.95
N LEU A 47 -5.33 -9.21 6.93
CA LEU A 47 -5.29 -9.63 5.53
C LEU A 47 -3.89 -9.37 4.99
N VAL A 48 -3.46 -10.22 4.06
CA VAL A 48 -2.16 -10.09 3.38
C VAL A 48 -2.42 -9.88 1.89
N PHE A 49 -1.81 -8.85 1.35
CA PHE A 49 -1.95 -8.50 -0.07
C PHE A 49 -0.58 -8.48 -0.74
N LEU A 50 -0.51 -8.98 -1.96
CA LEU A 50 0.63 -8.66 -2.84
C LEU A 50 0.51 -7.20 -3.29
N GLU A 51 1.64 -6.54 -3.51
CA GLU A 51 1.67 -5.14 -3.95
C GLU A 51 0.81 -4.95 -5.21
N ASP A 52 -0.04 -3.93 -5.16
CA ASP A 52 -0.94 -3.53 -6.26
C ASP A 52 -1.98 -4.58 -6.65
N GLU A 53 -2.17 -5.64 -5.87
CA GLU A 53 -3.22 -6.62 -6.11
C GLU A 53 -4.49 -6.26 -5.33
N ASP A 54 -5.65 -6.48 -5.95
CA ASP A 54 -6.93 -6.07 -5.39
C ASP A 54 -7.50 -7.07 -4.37
N GLU A 55 -7.09 -8.33 -4.45
CA GLU A 55 -7.60 -9.39 -3.60
C GLU A 55 -6.55 -9.85 -2.60
N PRO A 56 -6.95 -10.11 -1.34
CA PRO A 56 -6.01 -10.65 -0.38
C PRO A 56 -5.66 -12.10 -0.68
N LEU A 57 -4.50 -12.52 -0.20
CA LEU A 57 -4.07 -13.90 -0.28
C LEU A 57 -4.80 -14.74 0.77
N HIS A 58 -5.18 -15.96 0.39
CA HIS A 58 -5.80 -16.89 1.32
C HIS A 58 -4.80 -17.36 2.37
N HIS A 59 -5.20 -17.33 3.65
CA HIS A 59 -4.33 -17.69 4.77
C HIS A 59 -3.80 -19.14 4.69
N SER A 60 -4.59 -20.04 4.14
CA SER A 60 -4.20 -21.46 4.06
C SER A 60 -3.32 -21.81 2.87
N ARG A 61 -3.13 -20.88 1.93
CA ARG A 61 -2.33 -21.15 0.74
C ARG A 61 -0.83 -21.05 1.06
N LYS A 62 -0.06 -21.89 0.39
CA LYS A 62 1.40 -21.83 0.46
C LYS A 62 1.92 -20.66 -0.36
N LEU A 63 3.00 -20.05 0.10
CA LEU A 63 3.59 -18.89 -0.58
C LEU A 63 3.98 -19.24 -2.02
N GLY A 64 4.51 -20.46 -2.24
CA GLY A 64 4.87 -20.90 -3.57
C GLY A 64 3.70 -21.01 -4.54
N ASP A 65 2.48 -21.17 -4.01
CA ASP A 65 1.26 -21.31 -4.83
C ASP A 65 0.55 -19.96 -5.05
N CYS A 66 1.02 -18.89 -4.42
CA CYS A 66 0.38 -17.57 -4.45
C CYS A 66 1.02 -16.60 -5.45
N ALA A 67 1.87 -17.06 -6.33
CA ALA A 67 2.64 -16.18 -7.24
C ALA A 67 3.55 -15.19 -6.49
N VAL A 68 3.92 -15.51 -5.26
CA VAL A 68 4.86 -14.69 -4.48
C VAL A 68 6.27 -15.01 -4.99
N GLN A 69 6.91 -14.01 -5.57
CA GLN A 69 8.23 -14.15 -6.14
C GLN A 69 9.32 -13.66 -5.19
N GLU A 70 10.56 -14.00 -5.50
CA GLU A 70 11.72 -13.51 -4.75
C GLU A 70 11.71 -11.99 -4.72
N ARG A 71 11.89 -11.42 -3.52
CA ARG A 71 11.89 -9.98 -3.27
C ARG A 71 10.55 -9.30 -3.53
N ALA A 72 9.45 -10.06 -3.49
CA ALA A 72 8.12 -9.49 -3.62
C ALA A 72 7.82 -8.57 -2.44
N PHE A 73 7.02 -7.53 -2.72
CA PHE A 73 6.51 -6.64 -1.67
C PHE A 73 5.08 -7.04 -1.34
N LEU A 74 4.80 -7.14 -0.04
CA LEU A 74 3.48 -7.47 0.47
C LEU A 74 3.07 -6.46 1.53
N HIS A 75 1.78 -6.36 1.79
CA HIS A 75 1.24 -5.47 2.80
C HIS A 75 0.23 -6.21 3.67
N CYS A 76 0.31 -6.00 4.98
CA CYS A 76 -0.63 -6.56 5.95
C CYS A 76 -1.52 -5.45 6.49
N HIS A 77 -2.84 -5.66 6.44
CA HIS A 77 -3.80 -4.65 6.89
C HIS A 77 -5.11 -5.31 7.32
N LYS A 78 -5.80 -4.68 8.25
CA LYS A 78 -7.14 -5.11 8.67
C LYS A 78 -8.22 -4.71 7.66
N CYS A 79 -8.02 -3.61 6.96
CA CYS A 79 -8.98 -3.13 5.97
C CYS A 79 -8.86 -3.93 4.68
N ARG A 80 -9.98 -4.40 4.16
CA ARG A 80 -10.01 -5.02 2.83
C ARG A 80 -9.89 -3.99 1.72
N HIS A 81 -10.51 -2.83 1.93
CA HIS A 81 -10.43 -1.69 1.02
C HIS A 81 -10.20 -0.42 1.82
N ILE A 82 -9.51 0.51 1.19
CA ILE A 82 -9.36 1.86 1.70
C ILE A 82 -10.06 2.79 0.75
N SER A 83 -11.01 3.59 1.27
CA SER A 83 -11.67 4.63 0.49
C SER A 83 -10.73 5.81 0.36
N VAL A 84 -10.21 6.01 -0.83
CA VAL A 84 -9.26 7.10 -1.11
C VAL A 84 -10.01 8.25 -1.75
N THR A 85 -9.92 9.43 -1.14
CA THR A 85 -10.46 10.66 -1.68
C THR A 85 -9.29 11.54 -2.10
N VAL A 86 -9.26 11.94 -3.37
CA VAL A 86 -8.23 12.85 -3.88
C VAL A 86 -8.85 14.22 -4.14
N ASN A 87 -8.24 15.24 -3.55
CA ASN A 87 -8.67 16.63 -3.67
C ASN A 87 -7.83 17.37 -4.71
N TYR A 88 -8.49 17.90 -5.72
CA TYR A 88 -7.90 18.73 -6.77
C TYR A 88 -9.03 19.41 -7.54
N ASN A 89 -9.29 20.68 -7.30
CA ASN A 89 -10.43 21.40 -7.92
C ASN A 89 -11.73 20.58 -7.83
N GLY A 90 -12.03 20.11 -6.63
CA GLY A 90 -13.09 19.15 -6.36
C GLY A 90 -12.52 17.88 -5.77
N THR A 91 -13.31 16.83 -5.74
CA THR A 91 -12.88 15.56 -5.16
C THR A 91 -13.26 14.39 -6.06
N LYS A 92 -12.42 13.35 -6.05
CA LYS A 92 -12.71 12.06 -6.66
C LYS A 92 -12.42 10.98 -5.63
N GLU A 93 -13.24 9.95 -5.60
CA GLU A 93 -13.11 8.87 -4.64
C GLU A 93 -13.10 7.51 -5.31
N LYS A 94 -12.28 6.61 -4.79
CA LYS A 94 -12.24 5.22 -5.23
C LYS A 94 -11.74 4.35 -4.09
N LYS A 95 -12.22 3.10 -4.04
CA LYS A 95 -11.74 2.09 -3.10
C LYS A 95 -10.57 1.34 -3.72
N PHE A 96 -9.49 1.24 -2.94
CA PHE A 96 -8.29 0.49 -3.33
C PHE A 96 -7.92 -0.51 -2.24
N ALA A 97 -7.26 -1.59 -2.63
CA ALA A 97 -6.66 -2.49 -1.65
C ALA A 97 -5.52 -1.77 -0.91
N PRO A 98 -5.26 -2.12 0.36
CA PRO A 98 -4.22 -1.43 1.15
C PRO A 98 -2.81 -1.55 0.57
N SER A 99 -2.54 -2.56 -0.24
CA SER A 99 -1.23 -2.79 -0.88
C SER A 99 -1.00 -1.93 -2.12
N VAL A 100 -2.01 -1.17 -2.55
CA VAL A 100 -1.88 -0.33 -3.74
C VAL A 100 -0.87 0.78 -3.45
N THR A 101 0.00 1.03 -4.41
CA THR A 101 1.04 2.05 -4.27
C THR A 101 0.50 3.45 -4.54
N VAL A 102 1.16 4.44 -3.96
CA VAL A 102 0.87 5.85 -4.24
C VAL A 102 0.96 6.13 -5.75
N ALA A 103 1.94 5.52 -6.44
CA ALA A 103 2.09 5.68 -7.89
C ALA A 103 0.83 5.27 -8.64
N ARG A 104 0.21 4.17 -8.25
CA ARG A 104 -1.03 3.69 -8.90
C ARG A 104 -2.20 4.62 -8.61
N VAL A 105 -2.32 5.10 -7.38
CA VAL A 105 -3.36 6.08 -7.02
C VAL A 105 -3.18 7.37 -7.80
N LEU A 106 -1.93 7.84 -7.93
CA LEU A 106 -1.61 9.04 -8.71
C LEU A 106 -2.04 8.88 -10.17
N LYS A 107 -1.72 7.75 -10.77
CA LYS A 107 -2.09 7.46 -12.16
C LYS A 107 -3.61 7.51 -12.35
N TRP A 108 -4.35 6.89 -11.43
CA TRP A 108 -5.80 6.94 -11.43
C TRP A 108 -6.32 8.38 -11.30
N ALA A 109 -5.79 9.13 -10.34
CA ALA A 109 -6.24 10.50 -10.08
C ALA A 109 -5.99 11.42 -11.29
N LEU A 110 -4.83 11.31 -11.91
CA LEU A 110 -4.50 12.10 -13.09
C LEU A 110 -5.51 11.84 -14.22
N LYS A 111 -5.88 10.59 -14.41
CA LYS A 111 -6.88 10.22 -15.42
C LYS A 111 -8.26 10.76 -15.07
N GLU A 112 -8.68 10.63 -13.81
CA GLU A 112 -9.99 11.09 -13.37
C GLU A 112 -10.16 12.61 -13.46
N PHE A 113 -9.09 13.35 -13.21
CA PHE A 113 -9.11 14.81 -13.30
C PHE A 113 -8.76 15.32 -14.70
N GLY A 114 -8.55 14.42 -15.66
CA GLY A 114 -8.29 14.79 -17.07
C GLY A 114 -6.94 15.47 -17.29
N LEU A 115 -5.96 15.16 -16.45
CA LEU A 115 -4.62 15.74 -16.56
C LEU A 115 -3.73 14.87 -17.44
N SER A 116 -2.97 15.49 -18.33
CA SER A 116 -2.04 14.80 -19.22
C SER A 116 -0.84 15.68 -19.54
N GLY A 117 0.19 15.06 -20.15
CA GLY A 117 1.40 15.77 -20.56
C GLY A 117 2.08 16.45 -19.37
N GLN A 118 2.48 17.70 -19.57
CA GLN A 118 3.21 18.46 -18.56
C GLN A 118 2.37 18.73 -17.30
N ASP A 119 1.06 18.89 -17.46
CA ASP A 119 0.16 19.07 -16.32
C ASP A 119 0.13 17.85 -15.40
N ALA A 120 0.33 16.66 -15.96
CA ALA A 120 0.40 15.43 -15.19
C ALA A 120 1.78 15.22 -14.58
N GLU A 121 2.83 15.54 -15.32
CA GLU A 121 4.21 15.26 -14.91
C GLU A 121 4.65 16.03 -13.66
N ASP A 122 4.09 17.20 -13.44
CA ASP A 122 4.48 18.03 -12.29
C ASP A 122 3.63 17.78 -11.04
N LYS A 123 2.73 16.78 -11.05
CA LYS A 123 1.83 16.52 -9.92
C LYS A 123 2.35 15.41 -9.02
N VAL A 124 2.08 15.58 -7.74
CA VAL A 124 2.38 14.59 -6.70
C VAL A 124 1.16 14.46 -5.78
N LEU A 125 1.14 13.38 -4.98
CA LEU A 125 0.14 13.22 -3.94
C LEU A 125 0.77 13.52 -2.57
N ARG A 126 -0.02 14.17 -1.71
CA ARG A 126 0.35 14.53 -0.34
C ARG A 126 -0.81 14.17 0.59
N THR A 127 -0.51 13.89 1.85
CA THR A 127 -1.56 13.69 2.87
C THR A 127 -2.06 15.00 3.42
N ASP A 128 -1.31 16.08 3.20
CA ASP A 128 -1.63 17.44 3.60
C ASP A 128 -1.24 18.34 2.43
N ALA A 129 -2.06 19.33 2.11
CA ALA A 129 -1.85 20.20 0.94
C ALA A 129 -0.46 20.86 0.94
N LYS A 130 0.15 21.05 2.10
CA LYS A 130 1.48 21.65 2.26
C LYS A 130 2.52 20.68 2.82
N GLY A 131 2.15 19.40 2.96
CA GLY A 131 3.06 18.38 3.46
C GLY A 131 4.09 17.93 2.44
N GLN A 132 4.89 16.96 2.83
CA GLN A 132 5.88 16.37 1.91
C GLN A 132 5.21 15.51 0.85
N PRO A 133 5.75 15.46 -0.36
CA PRO A 133 5.27 14.52 -1.37
C PRO A 133 5.42 13.08 -0.88
N LEU A 134 4.43 12.26 -1.18
CA LEU A 134 4.49 10.84 -0.85
C LEU A 134 5.40 10.11 -1.83
N GLU A 135 6.15 9.14 -1.31
CA GLU A 135 6.99 8.29 -2.15
C GLU A 135 6.13 7.40 -3.04
N PRO A 136 6.45 7.27 -4.33
CA PRO A 136 5.61 6.49 -5.26
C PRO A 136 5.42 5.03 -4.86
N GLY A 137 6.42 4.41 -4.24
CA GLY A 137 6.35 3.00 -3.82
C GLY A 137 5.63 2.75 -2.51
N THR A 138 5.16 3.80 -1.83
CA THR A 138 4.48 3.65 -0.54
C THR A 138 3.15 2.93 -0.73
N HIS A 139 2.90 1.88 0.06
CA HIS A 139 1.59 1.22 0.13
C HIS A 139 0.63 2.13 0.89
N ILE A 140 -0.52 2.44 0.32
CA ILE A 140 -1.45 3.38 0.95
C ILE A 140 -1.92 2.92 2.32
N GLY A 141 -1.93 1.60 2.57
CA GLY A 141 -2.30 1.06 3.87
C GLY A 141 -1.38 1.49 5.01
N THR A 142 -0.11 1.81 4.72
CA THR A 142 0.81 2.31 5.75
C THR A 142 0.40 3.66 6.29
N LEU A 143 -0.40 4.40 5.54
CA LEU A 143 -0.86 5.76 5.88
C LEU A 143 -2.18 5.77 6.65
N VAL A 144 -2.84 4.62 6.77
CA VAL A 144 -4.19 4.51 7.35
C VAL A 144 -4.20 3.44 8.44
N ALA A 145 -4.57 3.81 9.66
CA ALA A 145 -4.57 2.87 10.79
C ALA A 145 -5.89 2.11 10.92
N ARG A 146 -6.99 2.79 11.23
CA ARG A 146 -8.25 2.13 11.62
C ARG A 146 -9.46 2.53 10.80
N SER A 147 -9.42 3.68 10.17
CA SER A 147 -10.60 4.27 9.53
C SER A 147 -10.93 3.70 8.16
N CYS A 148 -10.04 2.95 7.55
CA CYS A 148 -10.17 2.44 6.18
C CYS A 148 -10.51 3.54 5.15
N SER A 149 -10.10 4.77 5.44
CA SER A 149 -10.28 5.91 4.56
C SER A 149 -9.04 6.80 4.59
N LEU A 150 -8.74 7.41 3.45
CA LEU A 150 -7.54 8.22 3.27
C LEU A 150 -7.87 9.40 2.38
N ALA A 151 -7.58 10.61 2.87
CA ALA A 151 -7.70 11.83 2.07
C ALA A 151 -6.32 12.21 1.55
N LEU A 152 -6.22 12.44 0.25
CA LEU A 152 -4.99 12.86 -0.41
C LEU A 152 -5.23 14.15 -1.18
N TYR A 153 -4.14 14.87 -1.42
CA TYR A 153 -4.15 16.12 -2.17
C TYR A 153 -3.25 15.98 -3.38
N LEU A 154 -3.80 16.23 -4.56
CA LEU A 154 -3.06 16.26 -5.81
C LEU A 154 -2.54 17.68 -6.00
N THR A 155 -1.23 17.85 -5.96
CA THR A 155 -0.61 19.18 -5.95
C THR A 155 0.60 19.21 -6.87
N PRO A 156 1.03 20.40 -7.31
CA PRO A 156 2.31 20.52 -7.99
C PRO A 156 3.46 20.07 -7.10
N LEU A 157 4.49 19.49 -7.70
CA LEU A 157 5.70 19.10 -6.96
C LEU A 157 6.34 20.30 -6.27
N VAL A 158 6.38 21.42 -6.97
CA VAL A 158 6.88 22.68 -6.41
C VAL A 158 5.67 23.52 -6.01
N LEU A 159 5.53 23.74 -4.69
CA LEU A 159 4.47 24.60 -4.18
C LEU A 159 4.87 26.06 -4.35
N VAL A 160 3.93 26.86 -4.87
CA VAL A 160 4.11 28.29 -4.98
C VAL A 160 3.66 28.92 -3.67
N GLU A 161 4.60 29.60 -2.99
CA GLU A 161 4.25 30.36 -1.79
C GLU A 161 3.53 31.63 -2.23
N GLY A 162 2.29 31.70 -1.84
CA GLY A 162 1.47 32.86 -2.16
C GLY A 162 1.06 33.64 -0.95
#